data_314426846cabdaabc8b94674a4ee8afd
#
_entry.id   314426846cabdaabc8b94674a4ee8afd
#
_cell.length_a   1.000
_cell.length_b   1.000
_cell.length_c   1.000
_cell.angle_alpha   90.00
_cell.angle_beta   90.00
_cell.angle_gamma   90.00
#
_symmetry.space_group_name_H-M   'P 1'
#
loop_
_entity.id
_entity.type
_entity.pdbx_description
1 polymer ?
#
loop_
_entity_poly.entity_id
_entity_poly.type
_entity_poly.pdbx_seq_one_letter_code
_entity_poly.pdbx_strand_id
1 'polypeptide(L)'
;KMHREPFSVSLDFLMKLRHGGHQVIAVGTTSVRTLESLYYVGVGIIEEGEAKDVDQWAPYAREYDYSLEESLDAIIDYLKARGETSLRVGTRIIIVPGFRFRVVDVLVTNFHQPQSTLLLLISAFIGGEWKPIYEYALAHSFRFLSYGDSSLLFRAE
;
A
#
# COMPACT_ATOMS: atom_id res chain seq x y z
N LYS A 1 15.29 -10.03 -1.44
CA LYS A 1 14.09 -10.09 -2.29
C LYS A 1 12.85 -10.20 -1.42
N MET A 2 11.84 -9.37 -1.69
CA MET A 2 10.57 -9.40 -0.96
C MET A 2 9.79 -10.66 -1.30
N HIS A 3 9.16 -11.26 -0.27
CA HIS A 3 8.28 -12.41 -0.49
C HIS A 3 6.99 -11.97 -1.21
N ARG A 4 6.45 -12.89 -1.98
CA ARG A 4 5.14 -12.70 -2.58
C ARG A 4 4.07 -12.80 -1.50
N GLU A 5 3.28 -11.75 -1.35
CA GLU A 5 2.12 -11.75 -0.48
C GLU A 5 0.85 -11.85 -1.34
N PRO A 6 0.14 -12.96 -1.27
CA PRO A 6 -1.16 -13.06 -1.95
C PRO A 6 -2.19 -12.19 -1.22
N PHE A 7 -3.08 -11.56 -1.99
CA PHE A 7 -4.17 -10.81 -1.41
C PHE A 7 -5.45 -10.96 -2.23
N SER A 8 -6.57 -10.69 -1.58
CA SER A 8 -7.89 -10.68 -2.19
C SER A 8 -8.62 -9.42 -1.79
N VAL A 9 -9.19 -8.74 -2.77
CA VAL A 9 -9.96 -7.51 -2.56
C VAL A 9 -11.30 -7.66 -3.27
N SER A 10 -12.40 -7.41 -2.57
CA SER A 10 -13.73 -7.57 -3.14
C SER A 10 -14.06 -6.45 -4.14
N LEU A 11 -14.92 -6.78 -5.10
CA LEU A 11 -15.46 -5.79 -6.04
C LEU A 11 -16.18 -4.66 -5.30
N ASP A 12 -16.95 -4.97 -4.27
CA ASP A 12 -17.65 -3.97 -3.46
C ASP A 12 -16.68 -2.99 -2.81
N PHE A 13 -15.58 -3.50 -2.25
CA PHE A 13 -14.55 -2.64 -1.67
C PHE A 13 -13.91 -1.74 -2.73
N LEU A 14 -13.59 -2.29 -3.89
CA LEU A 14 -13.01 -1.51 -5.00
C LEU A 14 -13.94 -0.39 -5.45
N MET A 15 -15.24 -0.66 -5.53
CA MET A 15 -16.24 0.34 -5.89
C MET A 15 -16.34 1.46 -4.85
N LYS A 16 -16.29 1.11 -3.56
CA LYS A 16 -16.27 2.10 -2.47
C LYS A 16 -15.01 2.94 -2.50
N LEU A 17 -13.87 2.32 -2.70
CA LEU A 17 -12.59 3.02 -2.83
C LEU A 17 -12.61 3.98 -4.02
N ARG A 18 -13.15 3.53 -5.14
CA ARG A 18 -13.28 4.33 -6.36
C ARG A 18 -14.23 5.53 -6.17
N HIS A 19 -15.29 5.33 -5.41
CA HIS A 19 -16.24 6.40 -5.12
C HIS A 19 -15.56 7.58 -4.42
N GLY A 20 -14.63 7.31 -3.51
CA GLY A 20 -13.87 8.34 -2.80
C GLY A 20 -14.70 9.12 -1.78
N GLY A 21 -14.25 10.32 -1.46
CA GLY A 21 -14.96 11.22 -0.55
C GLY A 21 -14.64 11.02 0.93
N HIS A 22 -13.70 10.15 1.27
CA HIS A 22 -13.26 9.91 2.64
C HIS A 22 -11.79 9.51 2.69
N GLN A 23 -11.21 9.59 3.88
CA GLN A 23 -9.83 9.16 4.08
C GLN A 23 -9.71 7.64 4.05
N VAL A 24 -8.59 7.15 3.54
CA VAL A 24 -8.23 5.74 3.58
C VAL A 24 -7.24 5.53 4.71
N ILE A 25 -7.65 4.78 5.70
CA ILE A 25 -6.85 4.45 6.88
C ILE A 25 -6.44 2.99 6.77
N ALA A 26 -5.14 2.74 6.63
CA ALA A 26 -4.60 1.40 6.60
C ALA A 26 -4.13 1.00 8.00
N VAL A 27 -4.50 -0.19 8.43
CA VAL A 27 -4.03 -0.77 9.67
C VAL A 27 -3.04 -1.88 9.32
N GLY A 28 -1.79 -1.64 9.64
CA GLY A 28 -0.69 -2.53 9.32
C GLY A 28 -0.02 -2.25 7.97
N THR A 29 1.26 -2.58 7.88
CA THR A 29 2.07 -2.35 6.68
C THR A 29 1.68 -3.26 5.52
N THR A 30 1.17 -4.46 5.80
CA THR A 30 0.64 -5.35 4.77
C THR A 30 -0.56 -4.73 4.07
N SER A 31 -1.45 -4.07 4.82
CA SER A 31 -2.60 -3.35 4.24
C SER A 31 -2.15 -2.21 3.32
N VAL A 32 -1.11 -1.46 3.72
CA VAL A 32 -0.54 -0.41 2.87
C VAL A 32 -0.03 -0.99 1.56
N ARG A 33 0.74 -2.07 1.64
CA ARG A 33 1.33 -2.72 0.45
C ARG A 33 0.24 -3.25 -0.47
N THR A 34 -0.80 -3.86 0.08
CA THR A 34 -1.96 -4.33 -0.69
C THR A 34 -2.67 -3.19 -1.39
N LEU A 35 -3.03 -2.15 -0.65
CA LEU A 35 -3.79 -1.03 -1.21
C LEU A 35 -3.01 -0.27 -2.28
N GLU A 36 -1.73 0.01 -2.03
CA GLU A 36 -0.90 0.71 -3.00
C GLU A 36 -0.62 -0.16 -4.24
N SER A 37 -0.58 -1.48 -4.09
CA SER A 37 -0.41 -2.41 -5.20
C SER A 37 -1.58 -2.40 -6.18
N LEU A 38 -2.79 -2.05 -5.74
CA LEU A 38 -3.97 -1.99 -6.61
C LEU A 38 -3.76 -1.08 -7.81
N TYR A 39 -3.08 0.05 -7.63
CA TYR A 39 -2.78 0.96 -8.73
C TYR A 39 -2.01 0.24 -9.85
N TYR A 40 -1.00 -0.55 -9.51
CA TYR A 40 -0.17 -1.25 -10.49
C TYR A 40 -0.89 -2.44 -11.14
N VAL A 41 -1.78 -3.08 -10.41
CA VAL A 41 -2.67 -4.11 -10.99
C VAL A 41 -3.55 -3.48 -12.07
N GLY A 42 -4.15 -2.34 -11.77
CA GLY A 42 -5.00 -1.62 -12.72
C GLY A 42 -4.23 -1.16 -13.97
N VAL A 43 -3.02 -0.64 -13.78
CA VAL A 43 -2.16 -0.25 -14.90
C VAL A 43 -1.85 -1.46 -15.79
N GLY A 44 -1.54 -2.61 -15.19
CA GLY A 44 -1.31 -3.84 -15.95
C GLY A 44 -2.52 -4.27 -16.78
N ILE A 45 -3.72 -4.13 -16.24
CA ILE A 45 -4.95 -4.41 -16.98
C ILE A 45 -5.13 -3.46 -18.16
N ILE A 46 -4.90 -2.15 -17.94
CA ILE A 46 -5.01 -1.15 -19.01
C ILE A 46 -4.03 -1.46 -20.14
N GLU A 47 -2.81 -1.82 -19.83
CA GLU A 47 -1.74 -1.98 -20.82
C GLU A 47 -1.69 -3.37 -21.44
N GLU A 48 -2.03 -4.41 -20.68
CA GLU A 48 -1.87 -5.81 -21.12
C GLU A 48 -3.16 -6.63 -21.13
N GLY A 49 -4.24 -6.12 -20.56
CA GLY A 49 -5.53 -6.80 -20.53
C GLY A 49 -5.67 -7.89 -19.49
N GLU A 50 -4.70 -8.04 -18.60
CA GLU A 50 -4.68 -9.07 -17.56
C GLU A 50 -4.30 -8.52 -16.22
N ALA A 51 -4.94 -9.06 -15.15
CA ALA A 51 -4.51 -8.82 -13.78
C ALA A 51 -3.31 -9.71 -13.46
N LYS A 52 -2.20 -9.09 -13.09
CA LYS A 52 -0.94 -9.79 -12.78
C LYS A 52 -0.43 -9.39 -11.41
N ASP A 53 0.44 -10.22 -10.85
CA ASP A 53 1.19 -9.89 -9.65
C ASP A 53 2.00 -8.61 -9.86
N VAL A 54 2.21 -7.88 -8.77
CA VAL A 54 3.01 -6.65 -8.79
C VAL A 54 4.46 -6.99 -8.43
N ASP A 55 5.39 -6.61 -9.30
CA ASP A 55 6.81 -6.84 -9.09
C ASP A 55 7.38 -5.92 -8.00
N GLN A 56 8.48 -6.37 -7.39
CA GLN A 56 9.12 -5.68 -6.28
C GLN A 56 9.46 -4.22 -6.60
N TRP A 57 9.96 -3.95 -7.79
CA TRP A 57 10.45 -2.64 -8.21
C TRP A 57 9.52 -1.94 -9.22
N ALA A 58 8.34 -2.48 -9.46
CA ALA A 58 7.38 -1.91 -10.41
C ALA A 58 7.15 -0.40 -10.22
N PRO A 59 6.99 0.12 -8.98
CA PRO A 59 6.75 1.55 -8.78
C PRO A 59 7.89 2.45 -9.27
N TYR A 60 9.08 1.91 -9.38
CA TYR A 60 10.30 2.68 -9.67
C TYR A 60 10.85 2.45 -11.08
N ALA A 61 10.23 1.53 -11.83
CA ALA A 61 10.70 1.14 -13.15
C ALA A 61 10.51 2.23 -14.19
N ARG A 62 9.48 3.07 -14.02
CA ARG A 62 9.14 4.17 -14.92
C ARG A 62 8.15 5.10 -14.23
N GLU A 63 7.86 6.23 -14.86
CA GLU A 63 6.77 7.10 -14.45
C GLU A 63 5.44 6.60 -15.01
N TYR A 64 4.37 6.81 -14.26
CA TYR A 64 3.02 6.38 -14.62
C TYR A 64 2.11 7.59 -14.72
N ASP A 65 1.41 7.71 -15.85
CA ASP A 65 0.52 8.84 -16.13
C ASP A 65 -0.95 8.56 -15.85
N TYR A 66 -1.30 7.32 -15.49
CA TYR A 66 -2.67 6.97 -15.16
C TYR A 66 -3.07 7.53 -13.79
N SER A 67 -4.32 8.00 -13.66
CA SER A 67 -4.87 8.35 -12.37
C SER A 67 -5.23 7.10 -11.57
N LEU A 68 -5.41 7.25 -10.25
CA LEU A 68 -5.90 6.16 -9.42
C LEU A 68 -7.30 5.72 -9.90
N GLU A 69 -8.15 6.67 -10.25
CA GLU A 69 -9.51 6.41 -10.72
C GLU A 69 -9.50 5.56 -11.99
N GLU A 70 -8.65 5.88 -12.95
CA GLU A 70 -8.49 5.09 -14.18
C GLU A 70 -8.06 3.66 -13.88
N SER A 71 -7.11 3.51 -12.96
CA SER A 71 -6.60 2.20 -12.54
C SER A 71 -7.67 1.37 -11.84
N LEU A 72 -8.40 1.98 -10.90
CA LEU A 72 -9.47 1.29 -10.19
C LEU A 72 -10.63 0.92 -11.12
N ASP A 73 -10.99 1.80 -12.04
CA ASP A 73 -12.03 1.52 -13.05
C ASP A 73 -11.63 0.32 -13.92
N ALA A 74 -10.37 0.23 -14.28
CA ALA A 74 -9.86 -0.91 -15.05
C ALA A 74 -10.03 -2.23 -14.31
N ILE A 75 -9.75 -2.26 -13.02
CA ILE A 75 -9.92 -3.47 -12.19
C ILE A 75 -11.41 -3.81 -12.08
N ILE A 76 -12.26 -2.81 -11.80
CA ILE A 76 -13.70 -3.00 -11.65
C ILE A 76 -14.31 -3.57 -12.93
N ASP A 77 -14.00 -2.95 -14.07
CA ASP A 77 -14.52 -3.41 -15.37
C ASP A 77 -14.02 -4.80 -15.72
N TYR A 78 -12.75 -5.10 -15.43
CA TYR A 78 -12.16 -6.41 -15.62
C TYR A 78 -12.91 -7.50 -14.84
N LEU A 79 -13.19 -7.25 -13.55
CA LEU A 79 -13.92 -8.21 -12.72
C LEU A 79 -15.35 -8.39 -13.20
N LYS A 80 -16.04 -7.30 -13.52
CA LYS A 80 -17.43 -7.35 -14.02
C LYS A 80 -17.53 -8.13 -15.34
N ALA A 81 -16.61 -7.89 -16.26
CA ALA A 81 -16.60 -8.57 -17.57
C ALA A 81 -16.38 -10.09 -17.41
N ARG A 82 -15.69 -10.51 -16.36
CA ARG A 82 -15.42 -11.92 -16.09
C ARG A 82 -16.43 -12.56 -15.14
N GLY A 83 -17.40 -11.80 -14.65
CA GLY A 83 -18.36 -12.29 -13.64
C GLY A 83 -17.72 -12.62 -12.30
N GLU A 84 -16.58 -12.01 -11.98
CA GLU A 84 -15.87 -12.23 -10.73
C GLU A 84 -16.21 -11.15 -9.71
N THR A 85 -16.23 -11.54 -8.43
CA THR A 85 -16.58 -10.64 -7.31
C THR A 85 -15.38 -10.25 -6.45
N SER A 86 -14.21 -10.78 -6.76
CA SER A 86 -12.98 -10.50 -6.03
C SER A 86 -11.78 -10.49 -6.97
N LEU A 87 -10.87 -9.56 -6.72
CA LEU A 87 -9.54 -9.57 -7.31
C LEU A 87 -8.63 -10.44 -6.45
N ARG A 88 -7.93 -11.38 -7.07
CA ARG A 88 -6.96 -12.26 -6.39
C ARG A 88 -5.65 -12.24 -7.15
N VAL A 89 -4.65 -11.63 -6.56
CA VAL A 89 -3.29 -11.52 -7.10
C VAL A 89 -2.29 -11.51 -5.94
N GLY A 90 -1.02 -11.41 -6.25
CA GLY A 90 0.02 -11.25 -5.25
C GLY A 90 0.86 -10.01 -5.50
N THR A 91 1.58 -9.59 -4.47
CA THR A 91 2.51 -8.47 -4.58
C THR A 91 3.83 -8.79 -3.92
N ARG A 92 4.91 -8.30 -4.52
CA ARG A 92 6.25 -8.25 -3.95
C ARG A 92 6.73 -6.82 -3.76
N ILE A 93 5.81 -5.88 -3.85
CA ILE A 93 6.14 -4.45 -3.81
C ILE A 93 7.03 -4.11 -2.62
N ILE A 94 8.07 -3.33 -2.85
CA ILE A 94 8.86 -2.71 -1.79
C ILE A 94 8.55 -1.21 -1.79
N ILE A 95 8.35 -0.65 -0.60
CA ILE A 95 8.06 0.78 -0.45
C ILE A 95 9.25 1.42 0.26
N VAL A 96 9.93 2.30 -0.45
CA VAL A 96 11.13 3.00 0.00
C VAL A 96 10.94 4.51 -0.20
N PRO A 97 11.76 5.36 0.45
CA PRO A 97 11.69 6.80 0.23
C PRO A 97 11.70 7.16 -1.26
N GLY A 98 10.81 8.06 -1.65
CA GLY A 98 10.56 8.40 -3.04
C GLY A 98 9.32 7.73 -3.63
N PHE A 99 8.74 6.75 -2.94
CA PHE A 99 7.49 6.13 -3.38
C PHE A 99 6.35 7.16 -3.37
N ARG A 100 5.55 7.16 -4.43
CA ARG A 100 4.36 7.99 -4.51
C ARG A 100 3.14 7.22 -4.02
N PHE A 101 2.65 7.56 -2.84
CA PHE A 101 1.41 7.00 -2.30
C PHE A 101 0.21 7.55 -3.05
N ARG A 102 -0.70 6.68 -3.46
CA ARG A 102 -1.88 7.04 -4.25
C ARG A 102 -3.18 6.71 -3.56
N VAL A 103 -3.17 5.83 -2.57
CA VAL A 103 -4.38 5.28 -1.95
C VAL A 103 -4.46 5.62 -0.46
N VAL A 104 -3.42 5.34 0.30
CA VAL A 104 -3.44 5.41 1.77
C VAL A 104 -3.15 6.83 2.24
N ASP A 105 -4.02 7.34 3.10
CA ASP A 105 -3.87 8.68 3.70
C ASP A 105 -3.31 8.63 5.12
N VAL A 106 -3.69 7.59 5.88
CA VAL A 106 -3.31 7.42 7.28
C VAL A 106 -2.90 5.98 7.54
N LEU A 107 -1.85 5.79 8.30
CA LEU A 107 -1.32 4.47 8.66
C LEU A 107 -1.32 4.29 10.17
N VAL A 108 -1.93 3.20 10.62
CA VAL A 108 -1.81 2.71 11.99
C VAL A 108 -0.93 1.48 11.97
N THR A 109 0.21 1.52 12.66
CA THR A 109 1.15 0.40 12.64
C THR A 109 1.88 0.27 13.97
N ASN A 110 2.34 -0.94 14.25
CA ASN A 110 3.18 -1.23 15.40
C ASN A 110 4.59 -0.65 15.19
N PHE A 111 5.36 -0.59 16.26
CA PHE A 111 6.79 -0.26 16.18
C PHE A 111 7.57 -1.49 15.73
N HIS A 112 8.41 -1.33 14.72
CA HIS A 112 9.17 -2.42 14.09
C HIS A 112 10.61 -2.46 14.61
N GLN A 113 11.28 -3.60 14.39
CA GLN A 113 12.69 -3.72 14.73
C GLN A 113 13.55 -2.81 13.84
N PRO A 114 14.66 -2.27 14.37
CA PRO A 114 15.66 -1.55 13.56
C PRO A 114 16.16 -2.43 12.39
N GLN A 115 16.57 -1.77 11.30
CA GLN A 115 17.07 -2.41 10.07
C GLN A 115 16.02 -3.21 9.30
N SER A 116 14.74 -3.10 9.66
CA SER A 116 13.64 -3.68 8.90
C SER A 116 13.35 -2.84 7.65
N THR A 117 12.97 -3.51 6.54
CA THR A 117 12.46 -2.83 5.34
C THR A 117 11.17 -2.06 5.63
N LEU A 118 10.47 -2.41 6.70
CA LEU A 118 9.26 -1.71 7.15
C LEU A 118 9.57 -0.28 7.60
N LEU A 119 10.77 -0.03 8.12
CA LEU A 119 11.19 1.33 8.47
C LEU A 119 11.39 2.21 7.24
N LEU A 120 11.78 1.62 6.11
CA LEU A 120 11.84 2.32 4.84
C LEU A 120 10.45 2.75 4.37
N LEU A 121 9.46 1.89 4.56
CA LEU A 121 8.06 2.21 4.26
C LEU A 121 7.58 3.37 5.14
N ILE A 122 7.88 3.35 6.42
CA ILE A 122 7.50 4.43 7.35
C ILE A 122 8.15 5.74 6.94
N SER A 123 9.45 5.75 6.64
CA SER A 123 10.14 6.95 6.15
C SER A 123 9.53 7.48 4.86
N ALA A 124 9.20 6.60 3.93
CA ALA A 124 8.52 6.97 2.69
C ALA A 124 7.17 7.62 2.97
N PHE A 125 6.41 7.06 3.91
CA PHE A 125 5.06 7.53 4.21
C PHE A 125 5.04 8.91 4.88
N ILE A 126 5.90 9.13 5.85
CA ILE A 126 5.97 10.42 6.57
C ILE A 126 6.82 11.46 5.85
N GLY A 127 7.52 11.07 4.78
CA GLY A 127 8.37 12.00 4.01
C GLY A 127 9.61 12.45 4.76
N GLY A 128 10.11 11.66 5.71
CA GLY A 128 11.26 12.02 6.54
C GLY A 128 11.84 10.84 7.31
N GLU A 129 12.63 11.15 8.33
CA GLU A 129 13.33 10.15 9.12
C GLU A 129 12.39 9.47 10.12
N TRP A 130 12.45 8.15 10.19
CA TRP A 130 11.73 7.35 11.19
C TRP A 130 12.34 7.48 12.58
N LYS A 131 13.64 7.79 12.68
CA LYS A 131 14.42 7.79 13.93
C LYS A 131 13.84 8.65 15.05
N PRO A 132 13.43 9.93 14.83
CA PRO A 132 12.87 10.73 15.91
C PRO A 132 11.65 10.13 16.58
N ILE A 133 10.79 9.48 15.80
CA ILE A 133 9.58 8.81 16.31
C ILE A 133 9.97 7.64 17.20
N TYR A 134 10.95 6.86 16.78
CA TYR A 134 11.43 5.68 17.52
C TYR A 134 12.22 6.08 18.75
N GLU A 135 13.00 7.14 18.69
CA GLU A 135 13.70 7.69 19.85
C GLU A 135 12.71 8.15 20.93
N TYR A 136 11.63 8.81 20.52
CA TYR A 136 10.56 9.20 21.43
C TYR A 136 9.92 7.95 22.08
N ALA A 137 9.60 6.94 21.29
CA ALA A 137 9.00 5.71 21.79
C ALA A 137 9.92 5.00 22.81
N LEU A 138 11.20 4.89 22.49
CA LEU A 138 12.19 4.29 23.42
C LEU A 138 12.32 5.09 24.71
N ALA A 139 12.38 6.41 24.62
CA ALA A 139 12.51 7.30 25.79
C ALA A 139 11.29 7.24 26.71
N HIS A 140 10.12 6.86 26.17
CA HIS A 140 8.85 6.81 26.92
C HIS A 140 8.37 5.37 27.18
N SER A 141 9.26 4.40 27.09
CA SER A 141 8.99 2.98 27.39
C SER A 141 7.87 2.36 26.58
N PHE A 142 7.71 2.76 25.33
CA PHE A 142 6.76 2.15 24.41
C PHE A 142 7.18 0.72 24.09
N ARG A 143 6.20 -0.16 23.96
CA ARG A 143 6.42 -1.57 23.60
C ARG A 143 6.44 -1.72 22.08
N PHE A 144 7.25 -2.64 21.61
CA PHE A 144 7.49 -2.88 20.20
C PHE A 144 6.87 -4.19 19.74
N LEU A 145 6.80 -4.36 18.40
CA LEU A 145 6.29 -5.54 17.71
C LEU A 145 4.78 -5.77 17.91
N SER A 146 4.29 -6.96 17.58
CA SER A 146 2.86 -7.24 17.42
C SER A 146 2.02 -7.06 18.70
N TYR A 147 2.61 -7.25 19.84
CA TYR A 147 1.95 -7.05 21.14
C TYR A 147 2.32 -5.73 21.80
N GLY A 148 2.92 -4.86 21.04
CA GLY A 148 3.38 -3.57 21.51
C GLY A 148 2.38 -2.45 21.27
N ASP A 149 2.88 -1.25 21.50
CA ASP A 149 2.14 -0.02 21.22
C ASP A 149 2.11 0.25 19.71
N SER A 150 1.20 1.12 19.30
CA SER A 150 1.02 1.48 17.90
C SER A 150 1.27 2.95 17.67
N SER A 151 1.60 3.31 16.44
CA SER A 151 1.72 4.68 15.99
C SER A 151 0.63 5.00 14.96
N LEU A 152 0.18 6.24 14.98
CA LEU A 152 -0.74 6.80 14.00
C LEU A 152 0.04 7.80 13.16
N LEU A 153 0.17 7.52 11.88
CA LEU A 153 1.01 8.30 10.97
C LEU A 153 0.17 8.91 9.86
N PHE A 154 0.47 10.15 9.51
CA PHE A 154 -0.19 10.85 8.41
C PHE A 154 0.77 10.95 7.24
N ARG A 155 0.21 10.75 6.03
CA ARG A 155 1.00 10.82 4.81
C ARG A 155 1.53 12.24 4.60
N ALA A 156 2.80 12.33 4.21
CA ALA A 156 3.40 13.58 3.76
C ALA A 156 2.77 14.04 2.44
N GLU A 157 2.64 15.33 2.27
CA GLU A 157 2.15 15.95 1.02
C GLU A 157 3.25 16.08 -0.02
#